data_020d66e0740c8eb0a14489a1f2367ef9
#
_entry.id   020d66e0740c8eb0a14489a1f2367ef9
#
_cell.length_a   1.000
_cell.length_b   1.000
_cell.length_c   1.000
_cell.angle_alpha   90.00
_cell.angle_beta   90.00
_cell.angle_gamma   90.00
#
_symmetry.space_group_name_H-M   'P 1'
#
loop_
_entity.id
_entity.type
_entity.pdbx_description
1 polymer ?
#
loop_
_entity_poly.entity_id
_entity_poly.type
_entity_poly.pdbx_seq_one_letter_code
_entity_poly.pdbx_strand_id
1 'polypeptide(L)'
;MLSAELRIRLDQDDAFRPLSEKLQRLIDEKRAGTLAGIALIEELEKLTEAVRAAVEEANRPVAQQLALKVKARNAAITDALAAEIAVATLTEADKHCFPGWWGSSAVDPELSRGLLFMVATRFSSAGLLTDDAMGFIGSLVQVLKRRHYKPSAPTATGDEGA
;
A
#
# COMPACT_ATOMS: atom_id res chain seq x y z
N MET A 1 18.05 11.45 14.16
CA MET A 1 16.97 10.49 14.45
C MET A 1 15.98 10.35 13.28
N LEU A 2 15.35 11.42 12.82
CA LEU A 2 14.33 11.37 11.76
C LEU A 2 14.83 10.73 10.43
N SER A 3 16.05 11.02 10.00
CA SER A 3 16.60 10.46 8.74
C SER A 3 16.90 8.97 8.83
N ALA A 4 17.31 8.47 9.99
CA ALA A 4 17.55 7.04 10.19
C ALA A 4 16.24 6.26 10.21
N GLU A 5 15.23 6.78 10.87
CA GLU A 5 13.89 6.18 10.89
C GLU A 5 13.28 6.11 9.48
N LEU A 6 13.38 7.20 8.72
CA LEU A 6 12.89 7.24 7.33
C LEU A 6 13.61 6.24 6.43
N ARG A 7 14.92 6.02 6.61
CA ARG A 7 15.66 5.01 5.84
C ARG A 7 15.19 3.59 6.13
N ILE A 8 14.98 3.27 7.41
CA ILE A 8 14.46 1.95 7.82
C ILE A 8 13.07 1.73 7.25
N ARG A 9 12.22 2.74 7.30
CA ARG A 9 10.85 2.67 6.80
C ARG A 9 10.75 2.58 5.28
N LEU A 10 11.67 3.22 4.55
CA LEU A 10 11.74 3.15 3.08
C LEU A 10 11.87 1.72 2.56
N ASP A 11 12.62 0.87 3.27
CA ASP A 11 12.77 -0.53 2.90
C ASP A 11 11.48 -1.34 3.08
N GLN A 12 10.54 -0.81 3.84
CA GLN A 12 9.28 -1.47 4.18
C GLN A 12 8.08 -0.91 3.41
N ASP A 13 8.11 0.36 3.06
CA ASP A 13 6.98 1.02 2.40
C ASP A 13 7.45 2.24 1.59
N ASP A 14 7.19 2.22 0.29
CA ASP A 14 7.53 3.31 -0.65
C ASP A 14 6.82 4.64 -0.32
N ALA A 15 5.80 4.63 0.54
CA ALA A 15 5.11 5.85 0.97
C ALA A 15 6.03 6.84 1.70
N PHE A 16 7.16 6.35 2.26
CA PHE A 16 8.13 7.18 2.95
C PHE A 16 9.13 7.88 2.02
N ARG A 17 9.19 7.51 0.75
CA ARG A 17 10.14 8.09 -0.22
C ARG A 17 9.97 9.61 -0.37
N PRO A 18 8.77 10.17 -0.60
CA PRO A 18 8.59 11.61 -0.70
C PRO A 18 8.99 12.36 0.57
N LEU A 19 8.80 11.76 1.73
CA LEU A 19 9.17 12.36 3.02
C LEU A 19 10.67 12.40 3.20
N SER A 20 11.38 11.35 2.80
CA SER A 20 12.83 11.28 2.82
C SER A 20 13.46 12.29 1.87
N GLU A 21 12.93 12.44 0.66
CA GLU A 21 13.36 13.43 -0.31
C GLU A 21 13.13 14.86 0.19
N LYS A 22 11.99 15.12 0.82
CA LYS A 22 11.69 16.42 1.42
C LYS A 22 12.67 16.76 2.55
N LEU A 23 12.99 15.80 3.43
CA LEU A 23 13.97 15.99 4.49
C LEU A 23 15.34 16.31 3.91
N GLN A 24 15.79 15.58 2.89
CA GLN A 24 17.08 15.84 2.25
C GLN A 24 17.14 17.24 1.65
N ARG A 25 16.09 17.68 1.00
CA ARG A 25 15.99 19.04 0.45
C ARG A 25 16.10 20.11 1.55
N LEU A 26 15.43 19.93 2.68
CA LEU A 26 15.51 20.85 3.82
C LEU A 26 16.92 20.92 4.40
N ILE A 27 17.64 19.82 4.47
CA ILE A 27 19.03 19.76 4.91
C ILE A 27 19.93 20.55 3.94
N ASP A 28 19.74 20.38 2.64
CA ASP A 28 20.53 21.05 1.60
C ASP A 28 20.25 22.55 1.59
N GLU A 29 18.99 22.98 1.73
CA GLU A 29 18.61 24.40 1.85
C GLU A 29 19.21 25.06 3.08
N LYS A 30 19.23 24.34 4.22
CA LYS A 30 19.90 24.82 5.43
C LYS A 30 21.39 25.01 5.22
N ARG A 31 22.07 24.05 4.59
CA ARG A 31 23.51 24.11 4.30
C ARG A 31 23.85 25.25 3.32
N ALA A 32 22.97 25.49 2.37
CA ALA A 32 23.12 26.59 1.42
C ALA A 32 22.78 27.97 2.00
N GLY A 33 22.22 28.03 3.23
CA GLY A 33 21.79 29.27 3.88
C GLY A 33 20.56 29.92 3.26
N THR A 34 19.81 29.19 2.44
CA THR A 34 18.60 29.70 1.74
C THR A 34 17.34 29.62 2.58
N LEU A 35 17.37 28.89 3.69
CA LEU A 35 16.23 28.69 4.57
C LEU A 35 16.48 29.37 5.93
N ALA A 36 15.64 30.33 6.29
CA ALA A 36 15.70 31.03 7.57
C ALA A 36 15.28 30.11 8.75
N GLY A 37 15.84 30.34 9.95
CA GLY A 37 15.65 29.47 11.10
C GLY A 37 14.19 29.20 11.49
N ILE A 38 13.31 30.22 11.46
CA ILE A 38 11.88 30.04 11.78
C ILE A 38 11.18 29.20 10.70
N ALA A 39 11.44 29.47 9.42
CA ALA A 39 10.87 28.71 8.31
C ALA A 39 11.35 27.24 8.32
N LEU A 40 12.60 27.00 8.74
CA LEU A 40 13.12 25.65 8.91
C LEU A 40 12.36 24.90 10.01
N ILE A 41 12.10 25.53 11.15
CA ILE A 41 11.36 24.92 12.25
C ILE A 41 9.94 24.55 11.80
N GLU A 42 9.23 25.46 11.15
CA GLU A 42 7.87 25.21 10.64
C GLU A 42 7.84 24.05 9.62
N GLU A 43 8.80 23.99 8.70
CA GLU A 43 8.87 22.90 7.73
C GLU A 43 9.24 21.55 8.36
N LEU A 44 10.11 21.55 9.39
CA LEU A 44 10.43 20.34 10.15
C LEU A 44 9.24 19.85 10.98
N GLU A 45 8.45 20.74 11.55
CA GLU A 45 7.21 20.38 12.27
C GLU A 45 6.20 19.74 11.32
N LYS A 46 5.96 20.34 10.15
CA LYS A 46 5.10 19.77 9.11
C LYS A 46 5.59 18.39 8.64
N LEU A 47 6.90 18.24 8.45
CA LEU A 47 7.50 16.97 8.06
C LEU A 47 7.33 15.92 9.17
N THR A 48 7.50 16.30 10.43
CA THR A 48 7.32 15.40 11.59
C THR A 48 5.88 14.89 11.67
N GLU A 49 4.89 15.76 11.49
CA GLU A 49 3.48 15.35 11.43
C GLU A 49 3.19 14.43 10.23
N ALA A 50 3.76 14.73 9.08
CA ALA A 50 3.61 13.88 7.88
C ALA A 50 4.23 12.48 8.08
N VAL A 51 5.40 12.41 8.73
CA VAL A 51 6.03 11.12 9.08
C VAL A 51 5.18 10.36 10.09
N ARG A 52 4.65 11.02 11.11
CA ARG A 52 3.77 10.38 12.10
C ARG A 52 2.53 9.79 11.42
N ALA A 53 1.85 10.54 10.58
CA ALA A 53 0.69 10.05 9.83
C ALA A 53 1.04 8.87 8.92
N ALA A 54 2.20 8.91 8.24
CA ALA A 54 2.67 7.82 7.40
C ALA A 54 3.00 6.56 8.22
N VAL A 55 3.56 6.70 9.42
CA VAL A 55 3.84 5.59 10.34
C VAL A 55 2.53 4.94 10.83
N GLU A 56 1.54 5.73 11.19
CA GLU A 56 0.21 5.22 11.58
C GLU A 56 -0.42 4.43 10.44
N GLU A 57 -0.37 4.96 9.22
CA GLU A 57 -0.88 4.27 8.03
C GLU A 57 -0.11 2.98 7.75
N ALA A 58 1.22 3.01 7.82
CA ALA A 58 2.07 1.83 7.59
C ALA A 58 1.90 0.74 8.67
N ASN A 59 1.47 1.09 9.86
CA ASN A 59 1.20 0.13 10.93
C ASN A 59 -0.16 -0.56 10.79
N ARG A 60 -1.05 -0.06 9.92
CA ARG A 60 -2.30 -0.76 9.62
C ARG A 60 -2.02 -2.04 8.85
N PRO A 61 -2.69 -3.16 9.18
CA PRO A 61 -2.61 -4.38 8.36
C PRO A 61 -3.01 -4.10 6.91
N VAL A 62 -2.36 -4.76 5.96
CA VAL A 62 -2.66 -4.60 4.52
C VAL A 62 -4.14 -4.89 4.24
N ALA A 63 -4.70 -5.93 4.86
CA ALA A 63 -6.13 -6.26 4.75
C ALA A 63 -7.03 -5.08 5.15
N GLN A 64 -6.69 -4.36 6.21
CA GLN A 64 -7.46 -3.19 6.64
C GLN A 64 -7.37 -2.04 5.64
N GLN A 65 -6.21 -1.80 5.06
CA GLN A 65 -6.06 -0.78 4.01
C GLN A 65 -6.86 -1.13 2.76
N LEU A 66 -6.86 -2.39 2.35
CA LEU A 66 -7.67 -2.87 1.23
C LEU A 66 -9.17 -2.70 1.52
N ALA A 67 -9.61 -3.04 2.72
CA ALA A 67 -11.01 -2.85 3.13
C ALA A 67 -11.43 -1.37 3.09
N LEU A 68 -10.55 -0.46 3.52
CA LEU A 68 -10.81 0.98 3.42
C LEU A 68 -10.93 1.46 1.97
N LYS A 69 -10.12 0.92 1.05
CA LYS A 69 -10.23 1.21 -0.38
C LYS A 69 -11.56 0.72 -0.96
N VAL A 70 -11.99 -0.46 -0.57
CA VAL A 70 -13.31 -1.02 -0.97
C VAL A 70 -14.44 -0.12 -0.48
N LYS A 71 -14.42 0.30 0.78
CA LYS A 71 -15.43 1.22 1.33
C LYS A 71 -15.40 2.61 0.70
N ALA A 72 -14.23 3.11 0.36
CA ALA A 72 -14.09 4.37 -0.37
C ALA A 72 -14.70 4.29 -1.78
N ARG A 73 -14.65 3.12 -2.41
CA ARG A 73 -15.28 2.87 -3.71
C ARG A 73 -16.81 2.82 -3.62
N ASN A 74 -17.34 2.18 -2.58
CA ASN A 74 -18.76 2.11 -2.31
C ASN A 74 -19.03 2.13 -0.81
N ALA A 75 -19.45 3.27 -0.28
CA ALA A 75 -19.71 3.47 1.15
C ALA A 75 -20.87 2.62 1.70
N ALA A 76 -21.76 2.10 0.84
CA ALA A 76 -22.86 1.24 1.24
C ALA A 76 -22.43 -0.19 1.60
N ILE A 77 -21.19 -0.57 1.27
CA ILE A 77 -20.63 -1.88 1.62
C ILE A 77 -20.43 -1.97 3.12
N THR A 78 -20.85 -3.08 3.74
CA THR A 78 -20.64 -3.34 5.16
C THR A 78 -19.16 -3.57 5.46
N ASP A 79 -18.75 -3.33 6.70
CA ASP A 79 -17.38 -3.60 7.13
C ASP A 79 -17.01 -5.08 6.99
N ALA A 80 -17.94 -5.99 7.25
CA ALA A 80 -17.74 -7.42 7.08
C ALA A 80 -17.50 -7.79 5.61
N LEU A 81 -18.27 -7.26 4.68
CA LEU A 81 -18.09 -7.50 3.25
C LEU A 81 -16.79 -6.87 2.73
N ALA A 82 -16.46 -5.67 3.18
CA ALA A 82 -15.20 -5.04 2.83
C ALA A 82 -13.99 -5.86 3.31
N ALA A 83 -14.05 -6.42 4.52
CA ALA A 83 -13.03 -7.32 5.06
C ALA A 83 -12.93 -8.62 4.24
N GLU A 84 -14.06 -9.19 3.83
CA GLU A 84 -14.10 -10.39 2.98
C GLU A 84 -13.47 -10.14 1.61
N ILE A 85 -13.77 -9.01 0.98
CA ILE A 85 -13.16 -8.62 -0.29
C ILE A 85 -11.65 -8.38 -0.13
N ALA A 86 -11.23 -7.78 0.97
CA ALA A 86 -9.82 -7.59 1.27
C ALA A 86 -9.07 -8.93 1.40
N VAL A 87 -9.61 -9.89 2.12
CA VAL A 87 -9.04 -11.24 2.24
C VAL A 87 -8.99 -11.94 0.89
N ALA A 88 -10.05 -11.85 0.09
CA ALA A 88 -10.09 -12.42 -1.26
C ALA A 88 -9.05 -11.77 -2.17
N THR A 89 -8.80 -10.47 -2.03
CA THR A 89 -7.74 -9.75 -2.75
C THR A 89 -6.35 -10.29 -2.41
N LEU A 90 -6.07 -10.52 -1.13
CA LEU A 90 -4.79 -11.10 -0.69
C LEU A 90 -4.62 -12.55 -1.18
N THR A 91 -5.68 -13.33 -1.16
CA THR A 91 -5.67 -14.70 -1.68
C THR A 91 -5.38 -14.73 -3.18
N GLU A 92 -5.96 -13.81 -3.94
CA GLU A 92 -5.66 -13.68 -5.37
C GLU A 92 -4.23 -13.21 -5.61
N ALA A 93 -3.75 -12.25 -4.81
CA ALA A 93 -2.36 -11.78 -4.89
C ALA A 93 -1.35 -12.90 -4.64
N ASP A 94 -1.62 -13.80 -3.72
CA ASP A 94 -0.75 -14.95 -3.42
C ASP A 94 -0.52 -15.87 -4.63
N LYS A 95 -1.45 -15.89 -5.59
CA LYS A 95 -1.33 -16.70 -6.81
C LYS A 95 -0.38 -16.09 -7.85
N HIS A 96 -0.21 -14.78 -7.84
CA HIS A 96 0.51 -14.03 -8.88
C HIS A 96 1.81 -13.41 -8.40
N CYS A 97 1.90 -13.10 -7.11
CA CYS A 97 3.05 -12.42 -6.52
C CYS A 97 4.16 -13.39 -6.13
N PHE A 98 5.40 -12.94 -6.27
CA PHE A 98 6.60 -13.63 -5.81
C PHE A 98 7.45 -12.67 -4.97
N PRO A 99 8.43 -13.13 -4.18
CA PRO A 99 9.27 -12.23 -3.40
C PRO A 99 9.94 -11.16 -4.30
N GLY A 100 9.76 -9.88 -3.94
CA GLY A 100 10.32 -8.76 -4.70
C GLY A 100 9.50 -8.32 -5.92
N TRP A 101 8.30 -8.85 -6.13
CA TRP A 101 7.45 -8.55 -7.28
C TRP A 101 7.11 -7.06 -7.44
N TRP A 102 7.07 -6.31 -6.34
CA TRP A 102 6.76 -4.89 -6.33
C TRP A 102 7.74 -4.02 -7.13
N GLY A 103 8.95 -4.52 -7.40
CA GLY A 103 9.92 -3.91 -8.29
C GLY A 103 9.75 -4.26 -9.77
N SER A 104 8.78 -5.13 -10.10
CA SER A 104 8.53 -5.60 -11.46
C SER A 104 7.16 -5.17 -11.94
N SER A 105 7.06 -4.63 -13.14
CA SER A 105 5.78 -4.34 -13.79
C SER A 105 5.16 -5.55 -14.49
N ALA A 106 5.87 -6.67 -14.56
CA ALA A 106 5.40 -7.87 -15.27
C ALA A 106 4.22 -8.56 -14.59
N VAL A 107 4.12 -8.43 -13.26
CA VAL A 107 3.03 -9.02 -12.47
C VAL A 107 1.74 -8.21 -12.54
N ASP A 108 1.82 -6.90 -12.78
CA ASP A 108 0.68 -5.99 -12.71
C ASP A 108 -0.49 -6.38 -13.63
N PRO A 109 -0.27 -6.74 -14.92
CA PRO A 109 -1.38 -7.14 -15.79
C PRO A 109 -2.06 -8.45 -15.36
N GLU A 110 -1.29 -9.41 -14.92
CA GLU A 110 -1.80 -10.71 -14.46
C GLU A 110 -2.59 -10.57 -13.17
N LEU A 111 -2.03 -9.87 -12.21
CA LEU A 111 -2.69 -9.58 -10.92
C LEU A 111 -3.96 -8.77 -11.13
N SER A 112 -3.92 -7.72 -11.94
CA SER A 112 -5.08 -6.89 -12.23
C SER A 112 -6.20 -7.68 -12.89
N ARG A 113 -5.87 -8.56 -13.83
CA ARG A 113 -6.85 -9.46 -14.48
C ARG A 113 -7.47 -10.42 -13.48
N GLY A 114 -6.65 -11.04 -12.62
CA GLY A 114 -7.12 -11.95 -11.58
C GLY A 114 -8.05 -11.27 -10.59
N LEU A 115 -7.70 -10.07 -10.12
CA LEU A 115 -8.54 -9.28 -9.22
C LEU A 115 -9.85 -8.84 -9.87
N LEU A 116 -9.79 -8.39 -11.12
CA LEU A 116 -10.99 -8.01 -11.87
C LEU A 116 -11.95 -9.21 -12.00
N PHE A 117 -11.43 -10.36 -12.38
CA PHE A 117 -12.23 -11.59 -12.52
C PHE A 117 -12.81 -12.03 -11.17
N MET A 118 -12.03 -12.00 -10.10
CA MET A 118 -12.47 -12.35 -8.75
C MET A 118 -13.61 -11.45 -8.28
N VAL A 119 -13.49 -10.13 -8.44
CA VAL A 119 -14.53 -9.18 -8.06
C VAL A 119 -15.78 -9.36 -8.92
N ALA A 120 -15.63 -9.55 -10.23
CA ALA A 120 -16.72 -9.73 -11.16
C ALA A 120 -17.53 -11.02 -10.90
N THR A 121 -16.87 -12.08 -10.46
CA THR A 121 -17.53 -13.38 -10.24
C THR A 121 -18.05 -13.57 -8.82
N ARG A 122 -17.29 -13.15 -7.81
CA ARG A 122 -17.63 -13.40 -6.40
C ARG A 122 -18.35 -12.24 -5.73
N PHE A 123 -18.12 -11.02 -6.18
CA PHE A 123 -18.62 -9.80 -5.56
C PHE A 123 -19.34 -8.88 -6.55
N SER A 124 -19.96 -9.45 -7.56
CA SER A 124 -20.68 -8.69 -8.60
C SER A 124 -21.76 -7.78 -8.06
N SER A 125 -22.41 -8.17 -6.97
CA SER A 125 -23.47 -7.39 -6.33
C SER A 125 -22.94 -6.25 -5.44
N ALA A 126 -21.64 -6.18 -5.21
CA ALA A 126 -21.05 -5.16 -4.36
C ALA A 126 -20.93 -3.76 -5.03
N GLY A 127 -21.24 -3.66 -6.33
CA GLY A 127 -21.23 -2.39 -7.06
C GLY A 127 -19.84 -1.75 -7.21
N LEU A 128 -18.78 -2.57 -7.20
CA LEU A 128 -17.40 -2.08 -7.28
C LEU A 128 -16.92 -1.85 -8.72
N LEU A 129 -17.43 -2.63 -9.67
CA LEU A 129 -17.07 -2.58 -11.08
C LEU A 129 -18.05 -1.71 -11.87
N THR A 130 -18.16 -0.45 -11.46
CA THR A 130 -18.88 0.61 -12.16
C THR A 130 -17.94 1.33 -13.11
N ASP A 131 -18.19 2.60 -13.40
CA ASP A 131 -17.27 3.42 -14.18
C ASP A 131 -15.86 3.34 -13.63
N ASP A 132 -14.86 3.24 -14.52
CA ASP A 132 -13.46 3.12 -14.15
C ASP A 132 -13.11 1.89 -13.26
N ALA A 133 -13.64 0.73 -13.62
CA ALA A 133 -13.33 -0.53 -12.91
C ALA A 133 -11.82 -0.82 -12.84
N MET A 134 -11.09 -0.55 -13.93
CA MET A 134 -9.63 -0.75 -13.97
C MET A 134 -8.88 0.21 -13.05
N GLY A 135 -9.35 1.43 -12.87
CA GLY A 135 -8.80 2.39 -11.92
C GLY A 135 -8.95 1.90 -10.47
N PHE A 136 -10.11 1.36 -10.14
CA PHE A 136 -10.34 0.74 -8.82
C PHE A 136 -9.41 -0.47 -8.59
N ILE A 137 -9.35 -1.41 -9.53
CA ILE A 137 -8.45 -2.57 -9.44
C ILE A 137 -6.99 -2.12 -9.33
N GLY A 138 -6.59 -1.14 -10.13
CA GLY A 138 -5.25 -0.54 -10.04
C GLY A 138 -4.95 0.05 -8.67
N SER A 139 -5.94 0.64 -7.99
CA SER A 139 -5.77 1.15 -6.63
C SER A 139 -5.48 0.05 -5.61
N LEU A 140 -6.09 -1.14 -5.75
CA LEU A 140 -5.78 -2.30 -4.92
C LEU A 140 -4.36 -2.81 -5.16
N VAL A 141 -3.94 -2.91 -6.41
CA VAL A 141 -2.57 -3.30 -6.79
C VAL A 141 -1.56 -2.31 -6.20
N GLN A 142 -1.84 -1.01 -6.24
CA GLN A 142 -0.94 0.00 -5.67
C GLN A 142 -0.80 -0.12 -4.16
N VAL A 143 -1.86 -0.45 -3.43
CA VAL A 143 -1.75 -0.73 -1.99
C VAL A 143 -0.79 -1.88 -1.74
N LEU A 144 -0.93 -2.98 -2.47
CA LEU A 144 -0.06 -4.15 -2.34
C LEU A 144 1.40 -3.82 -2.68
N LYS A 145 1.63 -3.08 -3.75
CA LYS A 145 2.98 -2.63 -4.15
C LYS A 145 3.63 -1.73 -3.13
N ARG A 146 2.93 -0.69 -2.70
CA ARG A 146 3.45 0.27 -1.72
C ARG A 146 3.81 -0.39 -0.40
N ARG A 147 3.05 -1.39 0.00
CA ARG A 147 3.26 -2.14 1.24
C ARG A 147 4.27 -3.28 1.09
N HIS A 148 4.87 -3.44 -0.09
CA HIS A 148 5.78 -4.56 -0.38
C HIS A 148 5.17 -5.91 0.06
N TYR A 149 3.90 -6.14 -0.36
CA TYR A 149 3.16 -7.33 0.04
C TYR A 149 3.94 -8.59 -0.29
N LYS A 150 4.15 -9.41 0.72
CA LYS A 150 4.81 -10.70 0.58
C LYS A 150 3.75 -11.79 0.55
N PRO A 151 3.72 -12.62 -0.49
CA PRO A 151 2.79 -13.73 -0.55
C PRO A 151 3.00 -14.64 0.67
N SER A 152 1.89 -15.18 1.17
CA SER A 152 1.94 -16.21 2.20
C SER A 152 2.79 -17.38 1.68
N ALA A 153 3.73 -17.84 2.47
CA ALA A 153 4.47 -19.05 2.12
C ALA A 153 3.44 -20.16 1.85
N PRO A 154 3.60 -20.94 0.76
CA PRO A 154 2.74 -22.09 0.57
C PRO A 154 2.82 -22.93 1.84
N THR A 155 1.70 -23.05 2.53
CA THR A 155 1.58 -24.06 3.59
C THR A 155 1.98 -25.35 2.91
N ALA A 156 3.15 -25.88 3.28
CA ALA A 156 3.50 -27.25 2.95
C ALA A 156 2.35 -28.08 3.53
N THR A 157 1.38 -28.37 2.70
CA THR A 157 0.47 -29.47 2.94
C THR A 157 1.41 -30.66 3.01
N GLY A 158 1.67 -31.08 4.23
CA GLY A 158 2.39 -32.29 4.43
C GLY A 158 1.69 -33.34 3.59
N ASP A 159 2.35 -33.77 2.55
CA ASP A 159 2.05 -35.02 1.92
C ASP A 159 2.41 -36.08 2.98
N GLU A 160 1.50 -36.35 3.88
CA GLU A 160 1.44 -37.59 4.55
C GLU A 160 0.83 -38.60 3.57
N GLY A 161 1.52 -38.77 2.47
CA GLY A 161 1.41 -39.96 1.65
C GLY A 161 1.98 -41.11 2.45
N ALA A 162 1.10 -41.90 2.97
CA ALA A 162 1.45 -43.18 3.62
C ALA A 162 2.30 -44.05 2.71
#